data_ca9cba556ad835ae9126bfbefcb1ad0f
#
_entry.id   ca9cba556ad835ae9126bfbefcb1ad0f
#
_cell.length_a   1.000
_cell.length_b   1.000
_cell.length_c   1.000
_cell.angle_alpha   90.00
_cell.angle_beta   90.00
_cell.angle_gamma   90.00
#
_symmetry.space_group_name_H-M   'P 1'
#
loop_
_entity.id
_entity.type
_entity.pdbx_description
1 polymer ?
#
loop_
_entity_poly.entity_id
_entity_poly.type
_entity_poly.pdbx_seq_one_letter_code
_entity_poly.pdbx_strand_id
1 'polypeptide(L)'
;KGYELPKYDIKAVAAKTYEEPTWVHFGAGNIFRAFTAAVLNDVLNSGKYDRGIVVAETFDYEIIDKAYAPYGNLSLLVSLKSTGDIEKKVIGSVVESIKADYQFEADWARLVEIFRKPSLQMISFTITEKGYGVAPHDLERGLTPVLAMGKVAALLFERFKAGQLPLTIQSMDNCSHNGDKVKAGVMTYVNKWVADGLVPAEFAAYVQDETKVTFPWAMIDKITPRPAEVIEKQLADLGVEEMAPVITSKNTYIAPFVNAEIPQYLVV
;
A
#
# COMPACT_ATOMS: atom_id res chain seq x y z
N LYS A 1 -15.25 14.98 -21.58
CA LYS A 1 -15.55 15.28 -20.16
C LYS A 1 -14.33 15.78 -19.36
N GLY A 2 -13.17 16.03 -20.01
CA GLY A 2 -11.97 16.63 -19.41
C GLY A 2 -11.26 15.74 -18.39
N TYR A 3 -11.25 14.42 -18.59
CA TYR A 3 -10.46 13.48 -17.79
C TYR A 3 -9.07 13.30 -18.37
N GLU A 4 -8.04 13.34 -17.52
CA GLU A 4 -6.72 12.85 -17.88
C GLU A 4 -6.70 11.32 -17.71
N LEU A 5 -6.42 10.62 -18.79
CA LEU A 5 -6.37 9.15 -18.81
C LEU A 5 -4.91 8.68 -18.79
N PRO A 6 -4.64 7.47 -18.27
CA PRO A 6 -3.33 6.83 -18.41
C PRO A 6 -2.90 6.77 -19.89
N LYS A 7 -1.63 7.09 -20.15
CA LYS A 7 -1.02 7.09 -21.50
C LYS A 7 -0.30 5.79 -21.84
N TYR A 8 -0.23 4.88 -20.88
CA TYR A 8 0.38 3.56 -21.03
C TYR A 8 -0.68 2.47 -21.15
N ASP A 9 -0.30 1.30 -21.64
CA ASP A 9 -1.16 0.12 -21.67
C ASP A 9 -1.24 -0.49 -20.26
N ILE A 10 -2.35 -0.25 -19.56
CA ILE A 10 -2.60 -0.74 -18.20
C ILE A 10 -2.54 -2.27 -18.16
N LYS A 11 -3.05 -2.97 -19.18
CA LYS A 11 -3.05 -4.44 -19.21
C LYS A 11 -1.65 -5.00 -19.36
N ALA A 12 -0.84 -4.39 -20.20
CA ALA A 12 0.56 -4.77 -20.36
C ALA A 12 1.37 -4.53 -19.08
N VAL A 13 1.17 -3.38 -18.41
CA VAL A 13 1.80 -3.06 -17.12
C VAL A 13 1.33 -4.05 -16.05
N ALA A 14 0.04 -4.38 -15.99
CA ALA A 14 -0.50 -5.35 -15.04
C ALA A 14 0.09 -6.75 -15.24
N ALA A 15 0.13 -7.25 -16.48
CA ALA A 15 0.69 -8.55 -16.80
C ALA A 15 2.19 -8.64 -16.41
N LYS A 16 2.95 -7.61 -16.73
CA LYS A 16 4.37 -7.54 -16.40
C LYS A 16 4.62 -7.45 -14.89
N THR A 17 3.78 -6.70 -14.18
CA THR A 17 3.85 -6.59 -12.71
C THR A 17 3.46 -7.91 -12.03
N TYR A 18 2.50 -8.65 -12.58
CA TYR A 18 2.11 -9.94 -12.04
C TYR A 18 3.28 -10.93 -12.05
N GLU A 19 4.03 -10.99 -13.16
CA GLU A 19 5.21 -11.85 -13.29
C GLU A 19 6.40 -11.35 -12.48
N GLU A 20 6.67 -10.06 -12.51
CA GLU A 20 7.83 -9.43 -11.89
C GLU A 20 7.41 -8.23 -11.02
N PRO A 21 6.70 -8.45 -9.90
CA PRO A 21 6.32 -7.37 -9.00
C PRO A 21 7.56 -6.72 -8.38
N THR A 22 7.56 -5.40 -8.31
CA THR A 22 8.68 -4.62 -7.77
C THR A 22 8.31 -3.85 -6.52
N TRP A 23 7.02 -3.59 -6.30
CA TRP A 23 6.54 -2.75 -5.23
C TRP A 23 5.19 -3.24 -4.68
N VAL A 24 5.14 -3.52 -3.38
CA VAL A 24 3.91 -3.76 -2.61
C VAL A 24 3.68 -2.59 -1.67
N HIS A 25 2.49 -2.02 -1.67
CA HIS A 25 2.10 -0.98 -0.73
C HIS A 25 1.04 -1.49 0.25
N PHE A 26 1.30 -1.32 1.55
CA PHE A 26 0.37 -1.69 2.61
C PHE A 26 -0.45 -0.48 3.06
N GLY A 27 -1.78 -0.61 2.99
CA GLY A 27 -2.73 0.45 3.26
C GLY A 27 -3.38 0.98 1.98
N ALA A 28 -4.64 0.60 1.76
CA ALA A 28 -5.38 0.91 0.53
C ALA A 28 -6.23 2.20 0.64
N GLY A 29 -5.88 3.08 1.57
CA GLY A 29 -6.66 4.28 1.90
C GLY A 29 -6.52 5.43 0.90
N ASN A 30 -7.15 6.56 1.25
CA ASN A 30 -7.25 7.72 0.36
C ASN A 30 -5.89 8.34 0.06
N ILE A 31 -5.00 8.47 1.04
CA ILE A 31 -3.69 9.09 0.83
C ILE A 31 -2.83 8.28 -0.16
N PHE A 32 -2.86 6.96 -0.08
CA PHE A 32 -2.16 6.11 -1.05
C PHE A 32 -2.64 6.36 -2.47
N ARG A 33 -3.96 6.36 -2.70
CA ARG A 33 -4.56 6.56 -4.02
C ARG A 33 -4.29 7.96 -4.57
N ALA A 34 -4.38 8.98 -3.72
CA ALA A 34 -4.22 10.37 -4.11
C ALA A 34 -2.77 10.80 -4.31
N PHE A 35 -1.82 10.12 -3.69
CA PHE A 35 -0.42 10.51 -3.70
C PHE A 35 0.48 9.46 -4.34
N THR A 36 0.80 8.39 -3.62
CA THR A 36 1.82 7.41 -4.05
C THR A 36 1.44 6.75 -5.37
N ALA A 37 0.19 6.30 -5.50
CA ALA A 37 -0.31 5.72 -6.74
C ALA A 37 -0.37 6.74 -7.88
N ALA A 38 -0.75 8.00 -7.59
CA ALA A 38 -0.78 9.07 -8.59
C ALA A 38 0.62 9.43 -9.10
N VAL A 39 1.62 9.49 -8.21
CA VAL A 39 3.02 9.74 -8.60
C VAL A 39 3.53 8.63 -9.52
N LEU A 40 3.29 7.36 -9.18
CA LEU A 40 3.68 6.26 -10.06
C LEU A 40 2.93 6.31 -11.40
N ASN A 41 1.65 6.69 -11.39
CA ASN A 41 0.90 6.87 -12.64
C ASN A 41 1.58 7.88 -13.58
N ASP A 42 2.12 8.98 -13.04
CA ASP A 42 2.85 9.98 -13.82
C ASP A 42 4.20 9.44 -14.31
N VAL A 43 4.89 8.62 -13.52
CA VAL A 43 6.13 7.93 -13.93
C VAL A 43 5.84 6.95 -15.08
N LEU A 44 4.77 6.16 -14.99
CA LEU A 44 4.33 5.26 -16.06
C LEU A 44 3.96 6.04 -17.33
N ASN A 45 3.24 7.17 -17.18
CA ASN A 45 2.90 8.06 -18.31
C ASN A 45 4.13 8.62 -19.01
N SER A 46 5.26 8.76 -18.31
CA SER A 46 6.52 9.24 -18.90
C SER A 46 7.26 8.17 -19.71
N GLY A 47 6.82 6.92 -19.66
CA GLY A 47 7.48 5.78 -20.30
C GLY A 47 8.81 5.36 -19.67
N LYS A 48 9.19 5.92 -18.51
CA LYS A 48 10.46 5.61 -17.83
C LYS A 48 10.39 4.37 -16.94
N TYR A 49 9.20 3.85 -16.72
CA TYR A 49 8.93 2.68 -15.89
C TYR A 49 7.76 1.86 -16.45
N ASP A 50 7.68 0.58 -16.11
CA ASP A 50 6.74 -0.34 -16.74
C ASP A 50 6.15 -1.38 -15.77
N ARG A 51 6.24 -1.13 -14.46
CA ARG A 51 5.59 -1.93 -13.39
C ARG A 51 4.62 -1.05 -12.61
N GLY A 52 3.48 -1.63 -12.23
CA GLY A 52 2.53 -1.01 -11.32
C GLY A 52 2.79 -1.35 -9.86
N ILE A 53 1.87 -0.95 -9.00
CA ILE A 53 1.86 -1.26 -7.56
C ILE A 53 0.87 -2.39 -7.31
N VAL A 54 1.28 -3.34 -6.46
CA VAL A 54 0.38 -4.25 -5.76
C VAL A 54 0.00 -3.60 -4.44
N VAL A 55 -1.27 -3.31 -4.21
CA VAL A 55 -1.75 -2.79 -2.94
C VAL A 55 -2.27 -3.90 -2.04
N ALA A 56 -1.88 -3.88 -0.78
CA ALA A 56 -2.26 -4.86 0.23
C ALA A 56 -2.94 -4.17 1.42
N GLU A 57 -4.20 -4.51 1.71
CA GLU A 57 -4.91 -3.97 2.87
C GLU A 57 -4.79 -4.92 4.06
N THR A 58 -4.40 -4.39 5.23
CA THR A 58 -4.11 -5.19 6.42
C THR A 58 -5.18 -5.13 7.50
N PHE A 59 -6.12 -4.20 7.40
CA PHE A 59 -7.08 -3.90 8.47
C PHE A 59 -8.53 -3.84 8.00
N ASP A 60 -8.82 -3.01 7.00
CA ASP A 60 -10.18 -2.78 6.50
C ASP A 60 -10.36 -3.36 5.10
N TYR A 61 -10.58 -4.65 5.05
CA TYR A 61 -10.66 -5.42 3.79
C TYR A 61 -11.82 -5.00 2.88
N GLU A 62 -12.87 -4.37 3.45
CA GLU A 62 -13.98 -3.85 2.67
C GLU A 62 -13.55 -2.76 1.67
N ILE A 63 -12.43 -2.09 1.93
CA ILE A 63 -11.86 -1.12 1.01
C ILE A 63 -11.55 -1.77 -0.36
N ILE A 64 -10.98 -2.97 -0.33
CA ILE A 64 -10.69 -3.72 -1.56
C ILE A 64 -11.98 -4.06 -2.31
N ASP A 65 -12.98 -4.57 -1.59
CA ASP A 65 -14.25 -4.99 -2.19
C ASP A 65 -15.08 -3.83 -2.74
N LYS A 66 -14.96 -2.63 -2.14
CA LYS A 66 -15.84 -1.50 -2.44
C LYS A 66 -15.19 -0.43 -3.31
N ALA A 67 -13.86 -0.27 -3.27
CA ALA A 67 -13.17 0.83 -3.95
C ALA A 67 -12.12 0.40 -4.97
N TYR A 68 -11.77 -0.88 -5.02
CA TYR A 68 -10.77 -1.40 -5.98
C TYR A 68 -11.37 -2.44 -6.93
N ALA A 69 -11.83 -3.57 -6.41
CA ALA A 69 -12.27 -4.70 -7.23
C ALA A 69 -13.37 -4.34 -8.25
N PRO A 70 -14.44 -3.61 -7.88
CA PRO A 70 -15.51 -3.26 -8.82
C PRO A 70 -15.04 -2.35 -9.95
N TYR A 71 -13.94 -1.62 -9.76
CA TYR A 71 -13.42 -0.63 -10.71
C TYR A 71 -12.15 -1.09 -11.41
N GLY A 72 -11.81 -2.39 -11.37
CA GLY A 72 -10.60 -2.93 -11.98
C GLY A 72 -9.32 -2.28 -11.44
N ASN A 73 -9.29 -1.94 -10.15
CA ASN A 73 -8.23 -1.23 -9.44
C ASN A 73 -7.99 0.22 -9.91
N LEU A 74 -8.82 0.75 -10.79
CA LEU A 74 -8.76 2.17 -11.19
C LEU A 74 -9.28 3.07 -10.06
N SER A 75 -8.72 4.25 -9.93
CA SER A 75 -9.23 5.30 -9.05
C SER A 75 -9.36 6.61 -9.80
N LEU A 76 -10.38 7.41 -9.47
CA LEU A 76 -10.50 8.76 -9.98
C LEU A 76 -9.92 9.74 -8.96
N LEU A 77 -8.81 10.39 -9.29
CA LEU A 77 -8.26 11.49 -8.50
C LEU A 77 -8.91 12.80 -8.93
N VAL A 78 -9.52 13.47 -7.96
CA VAL A 78 -10.09 14.82 -8.13
C VAL A 78 -9.23 15.81 -7.35
N SER A 79 -8.45 16.61 -8.06
CA SER A 79 -7.59 17.63 -7.43
C SER A 79 -8.33 18.97 -7.36
N LEU A 80 -8.35 19.55 -6.16
CA LEU A 80 -9.00 20.80 -5.87
C LEU A 80 -8.03 21.97 -6.11
N LYS A 81 -8.40 22.92 -6.96
CA LYS A 81 -7.65 24.14 -7.20
C LYS A 81 -8.10 25.26 -6.27
N SER A 82 -7.21 26.18 -5.99
CA SER A 82 -7.53 27.40 -5.22
C SER A 82 -8.57 28.30 -5.91
N THR A 83 -8.76 28.13 -7.22
CA THR A 83 -9.80 28.81 -8.01
C THR A 83 -11.20 28.23 -7.84
N GLY A 84 -11.33 27.08 -7.18
CA GLY A 84 -12.58 26.30 -7.10
C GLY A 84 -12.78 25.32 -8.26
N ASP A 85 -11.91 25.35 -9.27
CA ASP A 85 -11.92 24.37 -10.35
C ASP A 85 -11.41 23.00 -9.87
N ILE A 86 -11.79 21.94 -10.58
CA ILE A 86 -11.31 20.57 -10.31
C ILE A 86 -10.54 20.01 -11.50
N GLU A 87 -9.48 19.29 -11.21
CA GLU A 87 -8.80 18.40 -12.16
C GLU A 87 -9.22 16.96 -11.91
N LYS A 88 -9.41 16.20 -12.97
CA LYS A 88 -9.86 14.82 -12.91
C LYS A 88 -8.85 13.93 -13.63
N LYS A 89 -8.17 13.07 -12.86
CA LYS A 89 -7.16 12.13 -13.37
C LYS A 89 -7.54 10.68 -13.03
N VAL A 90 -7.55 9.82 -14.02
CA VAL A 90 -7.70 8.38 -13.80
C VAL A 90 -6.33 7.80 -13.43
N ILE A 91 -6.27 7.15 -12.28
CA ILE A 91 -5.07 6.49 -11.77
C ILE A 91 -5.19 5.00 -12.11
N GLY A 92 -4.29 4.50 -12.93
CA GLY A 92 -4.23 3.10 -13.37
C GLY A 92 -2.95 2.37 -12.92
N SER A 93 -2.15 2.98 -12.05
CA SER A 93 -0.87 2.43 -11.57
C SER A 93 -1.03 1.28 -10.57
N VAL A 94 -2.19 1.16 -9.93
CA VAL A 94 -2.51 0.01 -9.06
C VAL A 94 -3.05 -1.09 -9.96
N VAL A 95 -2.34 -2.20 -10.03
CA VAL A 95 -2.65 -3.29 -10.98
C VAL A 95 -3.15 -4.56 -10.30
N GLU A 96 -2.96 -4.67 -9.00
CA GLU A 96 -3.41 -5.79 -8.17
C GLU A 96 -3.77 -5.28 -6.79
N SER A 97 -4.85 -5.78 -6.19
CA SER A 97 -5.28 -5.44 -4.83
C SER A 97 -5.56 -6.70 -4.03
N ILE A 98 -5.01 -6.77 -2.82
CA ILE A 98 -4.92 -7.98 -2.01
C ILE A 98 -5.43 -7.69 -0.60
N LYS A 99 -6.21 -8.60 -0.04
CA LYS A 99 -6.56 -8.63 1.38
C LYS A 99 -5.47 -9.36 2.15
N ALA A 100 -4.61 -8.61 2.84
CA ALA A 100 -3.43 -9.15 3.50
C ALA A 100 -3.79 -9.81 4.85
N ASP A 101 -4.44 -10.96 4.80
CA ASP A 101 -4.76 -11.75 5.98
C ASP A 101 -4.84 -13.25 5.65
N TYR A 102 -4.48 -14.09 6.61
CA TYR A 102 -4.49 -15.56 6.49
C TYR A 102 -5.89 -16.14 6.21
N GLN A 103 -6.97 -15.44 6.63
CA GLN A 103 -8.34 -15.86 6.32
C GLN A 103 -8.67 -15.81 4.82
N PHE A 104 -7.91 -15.04 4.04
CA PHE A 104 -8.01 -14.95 2.58
C PHE A 104 -6.86 -15.75 1.97
N GLU A 105 -7.00 -17.08 1.96
CA GLU A 105 -5.90 -18.00 1.61
C GLU A 105 -5.24 -17.71 0.26
N ALA A 106 -6.03 -17.43 -0.77
CA ALA A 106 -5.50 -17.13 -2.12
C ALA A 106 -4.70 -15.82 -2.12
N ASP A 107 -5.21 -14.77 -1.46
CA ASP A 107 -4.57 -13.46 -1.36
C ASP A 107 -3.27 -13.57 -0.55
N TRP A 108 -3.29 -14.29 0.58
CA TRP A 108 -2.10 -14.51 1.38
C TRP A 108 -1.04 -15.31 0.63
N ALA A 109 -1.44 -16.38 -0.07
CA ALA A 109 -0.52 -17.17 -0.89
C ALA A 109 0.12 -16.31 -2.00
N ARG A 110 -0.64 -15.39 -2.61
CA ARG A 110 -0.11 -14.45 -3.60
C ARG A 110 0.91 -13.49 -2.99
N LEU A 111 0.67 -12.95 -1.79
CA LEU A 111 1.66 -12.13 -1.08
C LEU A 111 2.95 -12.91 -0.78
N VAL A 112 2.84 -14.13 -0.32
CA VAL A 112 3.99 -15.02 -0.08
C VAL A 112 4.77 -15.24 -1.38
N GLU A 113 4.08 -15.51 -2.50
CA GLU A 113 4.71 -15.64 -3.81
C GLU A 113 5.49 -14.38 -4.18
N ILE A 114 4.87 -13.19 -4.04
CA ILE A 114 5.49 -11.91 -4.36
C ILE A 114 6.74 -11.70 -3.52
N PHE A 115 6.70 -11.97 -2.21
CA PHE A 115 7.84 -11.78 -1.31
C PHE A 115 9.00 -12.73 -1.60
N ARG A 116 8.75 -13.87 -2.21
CA ARG A 116 9.78 -14.82 -2.66
C ARG A 116 10.42 -14.44 -3.99
N LYS A 117 9.83 -13.48 -4.75
CA LYS A 117 10.38 -13.08 -6.06
C LYS A 117 11.59 -12.15 -5.90
N PRO A 118 12.68 -12.41 -6.66
CA PRO A 118 13.84 -11.53 -6.67
C PRO A 118 13.52 -10.12 -7.20
N SER A 119 12.48 -9.98 -8.02
CA SER A 119 12.06 -8.71 -8.60
C SER A 119 11.53 -7.70 -7.57
N LEU A 120 11.00 -8.16 -6.42
CA LEU A 120 10.50 -7.27 -5.39
C LEU A 120 11.64 -6.45 -4.78
N GLN A 121 11.54 -5.13 -4.86
CA GLN A 121 12.56 -4.18 -4.42
C GLN A 121 12.15 -3.41 -3.17
N MET A 122 10.87 -3.08 -3.06
CA MET A 122 10.36 -2.22 -2.01
C MET A 122 8.98 -2.65 -1.52
N ILE A 123 8.76 -2.49 -0.21
CA ILE A 123 7.42 -2.39 0.35
C ILE A 123 7.26 -1.03 1.02
N SER A 124 6.05 -0.50 1.04
CA SER A 124 5.76 0.79 1.66
C SER A 124 4.44 0.78 2.42
N PHE A 125 4.23 1.79 3.28
CA PHE A 125 3.09 1.84 4.19
C PHE A 125 2.44 3.22 4.22
N THR A 126 1.11 3.22 4.25
CA THR A 126 0.25 4.30 4.76
C THR A 126 -0.83 3.69 5.65
N ILE A 127 -0.46 3.32 6.87
CA ILE A 127 -1.31 2.58 7.82
C ILE A 127 -1.58 3.37 9.10
N THR A 128 -1.16 4.62 9.15
CA THR A 128 -1.15 5.50 10.33
C THR A 128 -0.22 5.02 11.45
N GLU A 129 0.11 5.90 12.39
CA GLU A 129 1.03 5.57 13.49
C GLU A 129 0.55 4.37 14.33
N LYS A 130 -0.76 4.19 14.47
CA LYS A 130 -1.34 3.06 15.21
C LYS A 130 -1.05 1.71 14.57
N GLY A 131 -0.85 1.67 13.25
CA GLY A 131 -0.55 0.45 12.51
C GLY A 131 0.81 -0.16 12.82
N TYR A 132 1.73 0.60 13.42
CA TYR A 132 3.04 0.11 13.87
C TYR A 132 3.02 -0.55 15.26
N GLY A 133 1.87 -0.55 15.91
CA GLY A 133 1.71 -1.14 17.23
C GLY A 133 1.89 -2.66 17.24
N VAL A 134 2.41 -3.15 18.37
CA VAL A 134 2.52 -4.58 18.68
C VAL A 134 1.70 -4.85 19.93
N ALA A 135 0.97 -5.96 19.94
CA ALA A 135 0.17 -6.37 21.10
C ALA A 135 0.59 -7.74 21.64
N PRO A 136 0.64 -7.94 22.98
CA PRO A 136 1.05 -9.22 23.56
C PRO A 136 0.25 -10.40 23.03
N HIS A 137 -1.07 -10.28 22.90
CA HIS A 137 -1.92 -11.36 22.38
C HIS A 137 -1.61 -11.75 20.95
N ASP A 138 -1.07 -10.82 20.15
CA ASP A 138 -0.70 -11.10 18.76
C ASP A 138 0.68 -11.77 18.66
N LEU A 139 1.60 -11.44 19.56
CA LEU A 139 2.89 -12.13 19.67
C LEU A 139 2.75 -13.62 19.99
N GLU A 140 1.74 -13.98 20.79
CA GLU A 140 1.46 -15.38 21.15
C GLU A 140 0.85 -16.23 20.00
N ARG A 141 0.51 -15.59 18.88
CA ARG A 141 -0.02 -16.29 17.69
C ARG A 141 1.06 -17.01 16.86
N GLY A 142 2.32 -16.93 17.26
CA GLY A 142 3.43 -17.51 16.51
C GLY A 142 3.55 -16.90 15.11
N LEU A 143 3.70 -17.74 14.10
CA LEU A 143 3.91 -17.30 12.71
C LEU A 143 2.63 -16.85 11.96
N THR A 144 1.50 -16.75 12.66
CA THR A 144 0.22 -16.29 12.09
C THR A 144 -0.33 -15.05 12.80
N PRO A 145 0.44 -13.95 12.94
CA PRO A 145 -0.01 -12.73 13.57
C PRO A 145 -1.07 -12.04 12.71
N VAL A 146 -1.93 -11.22 13.34
CA VAL A 146 -2.99 -10.47 12.64
C VAL A 146 -2.69 -8.98 12.51
N LEU A 147 -1.75 -8.44 13.31
CA LEU A 147 -1.32 -7.04 13.20
C LEU A 147 -0.31 -6.85 12.05
N ALA A 148 -0.30 -5.63 11.49
CA ALA A 148 0.48 -5.33 10.28
C ALA A 148 1.97 -5.65 10.43
N MET A 149 2.62 -5.27 11.52
CA MET A 149 4.05 -5.53 11.72
C MET A 149 4.37 -7.01 11.83
N GLY A 150 3.50 -7.80 12.44
CA GLY A 150 3.63 -9.25 12.50
C GLY A 150 3.46 -9.90 11.12
N LYS A 151 2.47 -9.47 10.33
CA LYS A 151 2.27 -9.94 8.95
C LYS A 151 3.49 -9.63 8.09
N VAL A 152 4.07 -8.45 8.23
CA VAL A 152 5.31 -8.07 7.52
C VAL A 152 6.48 -8.95 7.95
N ALA A 153 6.63 -9.21 9.26
CA ALA A 153 7.66 -10.13 9.77
C ALA A 153 7.51 -11.55 9.18
N ALA A 154 6.27 -12.06 9.08
CA ALA A 154 5.99 -13.37 8.48
C ALA A 154 6.35 -13.40 6.98
N LEU A 155 6.02 -12.34 6.25
CA LEU A 155 6.37 -12.21 4.83
C LEU A 155 7.89 -12.05 4.62
N LEU A 156 8.59 -11.34 5.52
CA LEU A 156 10.05 -11.27 5.51
C LEU A 156 10.70 -12.63 5.79
N PHE A 157 10.08 -13.45 6.63
CA PHE A 157 10.57 -14.82 6.84
C PHE A 157 10.45 -15.65 5.57
N GLU A 158 9.38 -15.49 4.78
CA GLU A 158 9.26 -16.12 3.47
C GLU A 158 10.36 -15.65 2.50
N ARG A 159 10.69 -14.37 2.53
CA ARG A 159 11.77 -13.79 1.72
C ARG A 159 13.16 -14.29 2.17
N PHE A 160 13.38 -14.40 3.47
CA PHE A 160 14.57 -15.02 4.03
C PHE A 160 14.76 -16.45 3.51
N LYS A 161 13.72 -17.26 3.56
CA LYS A 161 13.74 -18.65 3.05
C LYS A 161 13.99 -18.73 1.54
N ALA A 162 13.59 -17.72 0.79
CA ALA A 162 13.82 -17.64 -0.65
C ALA A 162 15.25 -17.24 -1.05
N GLY A 163 16.15 -17.06 -0.08
CA GLY A 163 17.57 -16.78 -0.35
C GLY A 163 18.06 -15.45 0.23
N GLN A 164 17.42 -14.94 1.29
CA GLN A 164 17.81 -13.68 1.95
C GLN A 164 17.87 -12.50 0.98
N LEU A 165 16.85 -12.40 0.14
CA LEU A 165 16.79 -11.39 -0.91
C LEU A 165 16.66 -9.98 -0.32
N PRO A 166 17.33 -8.95 -0.88
CA PRO A 166 17.30 -7.59 -0.34
C PRO A 166 15.91 -6.95 -0.48
N LEU A 167 15.55 -6.07 0.46
CA LEU A 167 14.28 -5.35 0.46
C LEU A 167 14.41 -3.99 1.16
N THR A 168 13.85 -2.95 0.57
CA THR A 168 13.62 -1.67 1.24
C THR A 168 12.21 -1.65 1.86
N ILE A 169 12.11 -1.27 3.13
CA ILE A 169 10.85 -1.18 3.88
C ILE A 169 10.61 0.28 4.25
N GLN A 170 9.73 0.93 3.48
CA GLN A 170 9.54 2.38 3.48
C GLN A 170 8.24 2.77 4.17
N SER A 171 8.28 3.36 5.36
CA SER A 171 7.10 4.05 5.88
C SER A 171 6.83 5.32 5.08
N MET A 172 5.58 5.57 4.75
CA MET A 172 5.08 6.80 4.14
C MET A 172 4.01 7.46 5.03
N ASP A 173 4.04 7.20 6.33
CA ASP A 173 3.21 7.86 7.32
C ASP A 173 3.94 9.07 7.91
N ASN A 174 3.21 10.17 8.11
CA ASN A 174 3.78 11.40 8.66
C ASN A 174 3.95 11.28 10.18
N CYS A 175 5.00 10.58 10.60
CA CYS A 175 5.41 10.49 12.00
C CYS A 175 6.95 10.48 12.11
N SER A 176 7.45 11.07 13.18
CA SER A 176 8.90 11.20 13.41
C SER A 176 9.57 9.83 13.49
N HIS A 177 10.73 9.69 12.84
CA HIS A 177 11.53 8.47 12.80
C HIS A 177 10.71 7.24 12.37
N ASN A 178 9.91 7.40 11.34
CA ASN A 178 8.95 6.39 10.89
C ASN A 178 9.61 5.05 10.50
N GLY A 179 10.79 5.07 9.88
CA GLY A 179 11.56 3.87 9.58
C GLY A 179 11.95 3.08 10.84
N ASP A 180 12.37 3.76 11.91
CA ASP A 180 12.71 3.13 13.19
C ASP A 180 11.48 2.47 13.83
N LYS A 181 10.31 3.09 13.72
CA LYS A 181 9.05 2.51 14.24
C LYS A 181 8.69 1.21 13.52
N VAL A 182 8.84 1.17 12.20
CA VAL A 182 8.65 -0.06 11.42
C VAL A 182 9.66 -1.12 11.85
N LYS A 183 10.95 -0.76 11.90
CA LYS A 183 12.02 -1.69 12.30
C LYS A 183 11.76 -2.26 13.70
N ALA A 184 11.42 -1.42 14.67
CA ALA A 184 11.12 -1.84 16.03
C ALA A 184 9.90 -2.79 16.09
N GLY A 185 8.81 -2.47 15.39
CA GLY A 185 7.62 -3.29 15.32
C GLY A 185 7.93 -4.68 14.74
N VAL A 186 8.58 -4.74 13.60
CA VAL A 186 8.98 -6.00 12.93
C VAL A 186 9.93 -6.81 13.82
N MET A 187 10.97 -6.16 14.38
CA MET A 187 11.97 -6.84 15.20
C MET A 187 11.38 -7.41 16.49
N THR A 188 10.31 -6.83 17.02
CA THR A 188 9.62 -7.39 18.20
C THR A 188 9.09 -8.79 17.91
N TYR A 189 8.45 -9.02 16.75
CA TYR A 189 8.01 -10.35 16.32
C TYR A 189 9.19 -11.28 16.02
N VAL A 190 10.16 -10.79 15.25
CA VAL A 190 11.34 -11.58 14.87
C VAL A 190 12.08 -12.12 16.11
N ASN A 191 12.36 -11.24 17.09
CA ASN A 191 13.05 -11.61 18.31
C ASN A 191 12.24 -12.62 19.17
N LYS A 192 10.92 -12.40 19.26
CA LYS A 192 10.03 -13.36 19.97
C LYS A 192 10.08 -14.74 19.31
N TRP A 193 9.97 -14.79 17.98
CA TRP A 193 9.98 -16.06 17.24
C TRP A 193 11.33 -16.80 17.35
N VAL A 194 12.45 -16.06 17.36
CA VAL A 194 13.77 -16.65 17.62
C VAL A 194 13.83 -17.22 19.04
N ALA A 195 13.38 -16.45 20.05
CA ALA A 195 13.36 -16.89 21.45
C ALA A 195 12.48 -18.13 21.67
N ASP A 196 11.37 -18.23 20.94
CA ASP A 196 10.44 -19.37 20.99
C ASP A 196 10.92 -20.56 20.14
N GLY A 197 12.03 -20.43 19.42
CA GLY A 197 12.54 -21.49 18.52
C GLY A 197 11.70 -21.72 17.26
N LEU A 198 10.85 -20.77 16.88
CA LEU A 198 9.98 -20.86 15.70
C LEU A 198 10.72 -20.53 14.39
N VAL A 199 11.76 -19.72 14.48
CA VAL A 199 12.62 -19.32 13.35
C VAL A 199 14.08 -19.35 13.77
N PRO A 200 15.03 -19.54 12.82
CA PRO A 200 16.46 -19.53 13.15
C PRO A 200 16.96 -18.12 13.47
N ALA A 201 18.04 -18.03 14.27
CA ALA A 201 18.66 -16.76 14.65
C ALA A 201 19.18 -15.98 13.44
N GLU A 202 19.55 -16.66 12.36
CA GLU A 202 19.99 -16.07 11.09
C GLU A 202 18.91 -15.21 10.44
N PHE A 203 17.64 -15.47 10.72
CA PHE A 203 16.54 -14.60 10.25
C PHE A 203 16.60 -13.23 10.93
N ALA A 204 16.86 -13.17 12.24
CA ALA A 204 17.04 -11.90 12.92
C ALA A 204 18.28 -11.15 12.39
N ALA A 205 19.37 -11.85 12.14
CA ALA A 205 20.57 -11.28 11.53
C ALA A 205 20.28 -10.70 10.13
N TYR A 206 19.52 -11.42 9.28
CA TYR A 206 19.10 -10.94 7.97
C TYR A 206 18.29 -9.64 8.04
N VAL A 207 17.31 -9.55 8.94
CA VAL A 207 16.47 -8.34 9.07
C VAL A 207 17.25 -7.13 9.59
N GLN A 208 18.33 -7.37 10.37
CA GLN A 208 19.20 -6.33 10.91
C GLN A 208 20.36 -5.95 9.98
N ASP A 209 20.65 -6.74 8.96
CA ASP A 209 21.71 -6.47 7.99
C ASP A 209 21.25 -5.37 7.00
N GLU A 210 21.76 -4.16 7.17
CA GLU A 210 21.41 -3.00 6.35
C GLU A 210 21.87 -3.13 4.88
N THR A 211 22.69 -4.13 4.55
CA THR A 211 23.00 -4.48 3.15
C THR A 211 21.89 -5.35 2.52
N LYS A 212 20.97 -5.86 3.32
CA LYS A 212 19.86 -6.73 2.93
C LYS A 212 18.52 -6.05 3.13
N VAL A 213 18.21 -5.59 4.34
CA VAL A 213 16.93 -4.99 4.69
C VAL A 213 17.16 -3.58 5.23
N THR A 214 16.57 -2.59 4.56
CA THR A 214 16.70 -1.19 4.94
C THR A 214 15.36 -0.62 5.40
N PHE A 215 15.43 0.30 6.36
CA PHE A 215 14.28 1.02 6.94
C PHE A 215 14.51 2.53 6.88
N PRO A 216 14.54 3.12 5.70
CA PRO A 216 14.81 4.56 5.57
C PRO A 216 13.71 5.39 6.22
N TRP A 217 14.06 6.57 6.69
CA TRP A 217 13.08 7.55 7.11
C TRP A 217 12.50 8.24 5.89
N ALA A 218 11.22 8.60 5.99
CA ALA A 218 10.58 9.42 4.98
C ALA A 218 9.77 10.53 5.64
N MET A 219 9.57 11.59 4.89
CA MET A 219 8.63 12.65 5.20
C MET A 219 7.73 12.84 4.00
N ILE A 220 6.43 12.72 4.22
CA ILE A 220 5.43 12.98 3.18
C ILE A 220 4.45 14.05 3.65
N ASP A 221 3.93 14.81 2.71
CA ASP A 221 2.84 15.74 2.96
C ASP A 221 1.87 15.73 1.79
N LYS A 222 0.60 15.42 2.10
CA LYS A 222 -0.52 15.45 1.17
C LYS A 222 -1.82 15.55 1.95
N ILE A 223 -2.63 16.54 1.61
CA ILE A 223 -3.96 16.68 2.21
C ILE A 223 -4.98 15.93 1.35
N THR A 224 -5.60 14.93 1.96
CA THR A 224 -6.65 14.10 1.37
C THR A 224 -7.89 14.12 2.25
N PRO A 225 -8.77 15.10 2.08
CA PRO A 225 -10.01 15.15 2.83
C PRO A 225 -10.86 13.90 2.60
N ARG A 226 -11.81 13.63 3.51
CA ARG A 226 -12.82 12.60 3.28
C ARG A 226 -13.54 12.87 1.95
N PRO A 227 -14.04 11.81 1.25
CA PRO A 227 -14.84 11.99 0.06
C PRO A 227 -15.98 13.00 0.32
N ALA A 228 -15.98 14.10 -0.44
CA ALA A 228 -16.89 15.20 -0.20
C ALA A 228 -18.14 15.06 -1.06
N GLU A 229 -19.33 15.20 -0.46
CA GLU A 229 -20.62 15.16 -1.17
C GLU A 229 -20.69 16.18 -2.31
N VAL A 230 -20.05 17.34 -2.12
CA VAL A 230 -19.96 18.39 -3.18
C VAL A 230 -19.23 17.84 -4.41
N ILE A 231 -18.18 17.05 -4.25
CA ILE A 231 -17.43 16.44 -5.35
C ILE A 231 -18.26 15.34 -6.01
N GLU A 232 -18.92 14.50 -5.22
CA GLU A 232 -19.84 13.48 -5.73
C GLU A 232 -20.90 14.12 -6.64
N LYS A 233 -21.54 15.22 -6.18
CA LYS A 233 -22.54 15.95 -6.95
C LYS A 233 -21.96 16.55 -8.23
N GLN A 234 -20.79 17.17 -8.18
CA GLN A 234 -20.11 17.69 -9.36
C GLN A 234 -19.78 16.59 -10.37
N LEU A 235 -19.38 15.40 -9.92
CA LEU A 235 -19.13 14.25 -10.78
C LEU A 235 -20.43 13.73 -11.41
N ALA A 236 -21.51 13.67 -10.65
CA ALA A 236 -22.84 13.28 -11.14
C ALA A 236 -23.35 14.26 -12.21
N ASP A 237 -23.21 15.58 -12.00
CA ASP A 237 -23.57 16.61 -12.97
C ASP A 237 -22.75 16.48 -14.28
N LEU A 238 -21.55 15.90 -14.21
CA LEU A 238 -20.71 15.58 -15.38
C LEU A 238 -21.04 14.22 -16.00
N GLY A 239 -22.05 13.49 -15.48
CA GLY A 239 -22.47 12.18 -15.94
C GLY A 239 -21.51 11.06 -15.53
N VAL A 240 -20.90 11.16 -14.34
CA VAL A 240 -20.16 10.07 -13.70
C VAL A 240 -21.06 9.49 -12.63
N GLU A 241 -21.53 8.29 -12.86
CA GLU A 241 -22.44 7.58 -11.96
C GLU A 241 -21.69 6.68 -10.97
N GLU A 242 -22.37 6.21 -9.94
CA GLU A 242 -21.86 5.23 -8.96
C GLU A 242 -20.63 5.71 -8.15
N MET A 243 -20.51 7.02 -7.92
CA MET A 243 -19.41 7.62 -7.16
C MET A 243 -19.74 7.83 -5.68
N ALA A 244 -20.84 7.28 -5.16
CA ALA A 244 -21.29 7.50 -3.80
C ALA A 244 -20.24 7.05 -2.78
N PRO A 245 -19.93 7.89 -1.78
CA PRO A 245 -19.09 7.49 -0.66
C PRO A 245 -19.71 6.34 0.14
N VAL A 246 -18.85 5.46 0.62
CA VAL A 246 -19.23 4.32 1.44
C VAL A 246 -18.51 4.43 2.79
N ILE A 247 -19.22 4.14 3.86
CA ILE A 247 -18.63 3.97 5.19
C ILE A 247 -18.54 2.46 5.44
N THR A 248 -17.32 1.98 5.68
CA THR A 248 -17.10 0.55 5.98
C THR A 248 -17.52 0.20 7.40
N SER A 249 -17.56 -1.08 7.71
CA SER A 249 -17.80 -1.57 9.09
C SER A 249 -16.72 -1.11 10.09
N LYS A 250 -15.57 -0.70 9.61
CA LYS A 250 -14.45 -0.13 10.40
C LYS A 250 -14.51 1.40 10.49
N ASN A 251 -15.60 2.03 10.03
CA ASN A 251 -15.77 3.48 9.97
C ASN A 251 -14.77 4.20 9.05
N THR A 252 -14.25 3.52 8.02
CA THR A 252 -13.46 4.16 6.97
C THR A 252 -14.39 4.80 5.94
N TYR A 253 -14.14 6.09 5.65
CA TYR A 253 -14.85 6.82 4.59
C TYR A 253 -14.08 6.65 3.28
N ILE A 254 -14.68 5.96 2.33
CA ILE A 254 -14.06 5.67 1.04
C ILE A 254 -15.06 5.85 -0.10
N ALA A 255 -14.56 6.15 -1.29
CA ALA A 255 -15.34 6.26 -2.52
C ALA A 255 -14.54 5.71 -3.71
N PRO A 256 -15.18 5.46 -4.87
CA PRO A 256 -14.45 5.16 -6.11
C PRO A 256 -13.53 6.30 -6.56
N PHE A 257 -13.78 7.52 -6.09
CA PHE A 257 -12.89 8.66 -6.26
C PHE A 257 -12.14 9.00 -4.96
N VAL A 258 -11.07 9.74 -5.11
CA VAL A 258 -10.36 10.39 -4.00
C VAL A 258 -10.18 11.86 -4.33
N ASN A 259 -10.47 12.74 -3.39
CA ASN A 259 -10.20 14.17 -3.54
C ASN A 259 -8.98 14.58 -2.73
N ALA A 260 -8.16 15.47 -3.29
CA ALA A 260 -6.94 15.94 -2.68
C ALA A 260 -6.63 17.38 -3.06
N GLU A 261 -5.86 18.06 -2.22
CA GLU A 261 -5.21 19.30 -2.59
C GLU A 261 -4.03 19.04 -3.52
N ILE A 262 -3.63 20.05 -4.31
CA ILE A 262 -2.53 19.92 -5.27
C ILE A 262 -1.17 19.78 -4.59
N PRO A 263 -0.82 20.57 -3.52
CA PRO A 263 0.50 20.48 -2.91
C PRO A 263 0.84 19.08 -2.39
N GLN A 264 2.04 18.63 -2.67
CA GLN A 264 2.57 17.36 -2.19
C GLN A 264 4.08 17.35 -2.22
N TYR A 265 4.70 16.63 -1.29
CA TYR A 265 6.11 16.24 -1.37
C TYR A 265 6.40 14.94 -0.63
N LEU A 266 7.44 14.27 -1.10
CA LEU A 266 8.02 13.08 -0.50
C LEU A 266 9.53 13.26 -0.46
N VAL A 267 10.11 13.07 0.72
CA VAL A 267 11.55 13.03 0.95
C VAL A 267 11.90 11.72 1.64
N VAL A 268 12.94 11.07 1.15
CA VAL A 268 13.46 9.81 1.70
C VAL A 268 14.92 9.99 2.05
#